data_fdd0e1e4d68f4faa7e164e2b78d7954c
#
_entry.id   fdd0e1e4d68f4faa7e164e2b78d7954c
#
_cell.length_a   1.000
_cell.length_b   1.000
_cell.length_c   1.000
_cell.angle_alpha   90.00
_cell.angle_beta   90.00
_cell.angle_gamma   90.00
#
_symmetry.space_group_name_H-M   'P 1'
#
loop_
_entity.id
_entity.type
_entity.pdbx_description
1 polymer ?
#
loop_
_entity_poly.entity_id
_entity_poly.type
_entity_poly.pdbx_seq_one_letter_code
_entity_poly.pdbx_strand_id
1 'polypeptide(L)'
;MTVNILNKNLTLLKLLNPKAYEIISNTQPSLEYEISLSQSGLPTLSYISLKGNKKYLLSKYDPAQEANRFIKSLDTSDATNFIVIGIGLGYHIIELIKTTSEHSRILVIENDKSLSRLAFETNDLKQILTH
;
A
#
# COMPACT_ATOMS: atom_id res chain seq x y z
N MET A 1 -8.83 -14.77 17.76
CA MET A 1 -8.26 -13.48 18.14
C MET A 1 -7.71 -12.78 16.91
N THR A 2 -8.30 -11.65 16.55
CA THR A 2 -7.85 -10.89 15.39
C THR A 2 -6.54 -10.20 15.73
N VAL A 3 -5.50 -10.47 14.93
CA VAL A 3 -4.25 -9.73 15.04
C VAL A 3 -4.50 -8.31 14.58
N ASN A 4 -4.17 -7.34 15.40
CA ASN A 4 -4.29 -5.95 15.03
C ASN A 4 -3.17 -5.60 14.03
N ILE A 5 -3.50 -5.61 12.76
CA ILE A 5 -2.56 -5.32 11.66
C ILE A 5 -1.95 -3.93 11.83
N LEU A 6 -2.77 -2.95 12.19
CA LEU A 6 -2.28 -1.58 12.41
C LEU A 6 -1.18 -1.54 13.48
N ASN A 7 -1.39 -2.18 14.62
CA ASN A 7 -0.38 -2.17 15.68
C ASN A 7 0.91 -2.85 15.25
N LYS A 8 0.83 -3.95 14.52
CA LYS A 8 2.01 -4.63 13.97
C LYS A 8 2.80 -3.70 13.05
N ASN A 9 2.10 -3.07 12.11
CA ASN A 9 2.73 -2.16 11.15
C ASN A 9 3.33 -0.93 11.85
N LEU A 10 2.59 -0.32 12.77
CA LEU A 10 3.06 0.87 13.49
C LEU A 10 4.24 0.58 14.40
N THR A 11 4.26 -0.57 15.07
CA THR A 11 5.38 -0.97 15.92
C THR A 11 6.66 -1.09 15.09
N LEU A 12 6.57 -1.69 13.92
CA LEU A 12 7.71 -1.81 13.02
C LEU A 12 8.13 -0.46 12.43
N LEU A 13 7.16 0.34 12.02
CA LEU A 13 7.43 1.67 11.48
C LEU A 13 8.14 2.57 12.50
N LYS A 14 7.74 2.50 13.77
CA LYS A 14 8.36 3.29 14.85
C LYS A 14 9.86 2.98 14.97
N LEU A 15 10.24 1.72 14.78
CA LEU A 15 11.65 1.32 14.82
C LEU A 15 12.42 1.78 13.60
N LEU A 16 11.81 1.75 12.42
CA LEU A 16 12.49 1.99 11.15
C LEU A 16 12.44 3.45 10.70
N ASN A 17 11.34 4.14 10.98
CA ASN A 17 11.15 5.52 10.58
C ASN A 17 10.24 6.25 11.60
N PRO A 18 10.84 6.76 12.71
CA PRO A 18 10.06 7.42 13.77
C PRO A 18 9.24 8.61 13.30
N LYS A 19 9.73 9.38 12.33
CA LYS A 19 8.99 10.54 11.79
C LYS A 19 7.71 10.11 11.07
N ALA A 20 7.81 9.11 10.20
CA ALA A 20 6.65 8.57 9.51
C ALA A 20 5.67 7.96 10.52
N TYR A 21 6.16 7.27 11.53
CA TYR A 21 5.34 6.73 12.61
C TYR A 21 4.51 7.83 13.29
N GLU A 22 5.15 8.94 13.65
CA GLU A 22 4.47 10.06 14.31
C GLU A 22 3.35 10.61 13.44
N ILE A 23 3.61 10.80 12.15
CA ILE A 23 2.62 11.32 11.21
C ILE A 23 1.44 10.34 11.07
N ILE A 24 1.71 9.08 10.78
CA ILE A 24 0.67 8.09 10.50
C ILE A 24 -0.14 7.76 11.75
N SER A 25 0.51 7.62 12.91
CA SER A 25 -0.20 7.32 14.16
C SER A 25 -1.16 8.43 14.58
N ASN A 26 -0.90 9.68 14.21
CA ASN A 26 -1.72 10.84 14.53
C ASN A 26 -2.73 11.19 13.41
N THR A 27 -2.73 10.46 12.31
CA THR A 27 -3.61 10.73 11.17
C THR A 27 -4.90 9.93 11.29
N GLN A 28 -6.04 10.58 11.05
CA GLN A 28 -7.34 9.91 10.99
C GLN A 28 -7.61 9.42 9.57
N PRO A 29 -8.23 8.23 9.40
CA PRO A 29 -8.66 7.77 8.08
C PRO A 29 -9.67 8.75 7.48
N SER A 30 -9.61 8.95 6.16
CA SER A 30 -10.58 9.75 5.44
C SER A 30 -11.85 8.93 5.17
N LEU A 31 -13.02 9.57 5.30
CA LEU A 31 -14.30 8.95 4.95
C LEU A 31 -14.51 8.87 3.42
N GLU A 32 -13.64 9.47 2.64
CA GLU A 32 -13.73 9.43 1.16
C GLU A 32 -13.32 8.07 0.59
N TYR A 33 -12.54 7.31 1.33
CA TYR A 33 -12.05 5.99 0.90
C TYR A 33 -12.83 4.88 1.58
N GLU A 34 -13.03 3.80 0.86
CA GLU A 34 -13.70 2.61 1.38
C GLU A 34 -12.87 1.37 1.07
N ILE A 35 -12.71 0.53 2.09
CA ILE A 35 -12.11 -0.79 1.93
C ILE A 35 -13.23 -1.82 1.84
N SER A 36 -13.14 -2.68 0.85
CA SER A 36 -14.05 -3.81 0.68
C SER A 36 -13.27 -5.03 0.23
N LEU A 37 -13.88 -6.21 0.27
CA LEU A 37 -13.24 -7.41 -0.26
C LEU A 37 -13.44 -7.49 -1.76
N SER A 38 -12.35 -7.73 -2.49
CA SER A 38 -12.41 -8.06 -3.91
C SER A 38 -12.97 -9.46 -4.13
N GLN A 39 -13.22 -9.84 -5.39
CA GLN A 39 -13.65 -11.20 -5.71
C GLN A 39 -12.63 -12.25 -5.31
N SER A 40 -11.34 -11.91 -5.34
CA SER A 40 -10.26 -12.81 -4.90
C SER A 40 -10.20 -13.00 -3.39
N GLY A 41 -10.96 -12.20 -2.61
CA GLY A 41 -10.92 -12.24 -1.15
C GLY A 41 -9.93 -11.29 -0.51
N LEU A 42 -9.11 -10.59 -1.30
CA LEU A 42 -8.17 -9.61 -0.81
C LEU A 42 -8.85 -8.24 -0.67
N PRO A 43 -8.42 -7.42 0.31
CA PRO A 43 -8.92 -6.05 0.43
C PRO A 43 -8.64 -5.24 -0.83
N THR A 44 -9.63 -4.46 -1.26
CA THR A 44 -9.49 -3.50 -2.34
C THR A 44 -9.95 -2.12 -1.89
N LEU A 45 -9.62 -1.12 -2.66
CA LEU A 45 -9.78 0.28 -2.31
C LEU A 45 -10.66 0.99 -3.33
N SER A 46 -11.65 1.71 -2.85
CA SER A 46 -12.51 2.55 -3.68
C SER A 46 -12.60 3.96 -3.09
N TYR A 47 -13.00 4.88 -3.93
CA TYR A 47 -13.17 6.28 -3.60
C TYR A 47 -14.62 6.68 -3.87
N ILE A 48 -15.20 7.46 -2.97
CA ILE A 48 -16.57 7.97 -3.12
C ILE A 48 -16.48 9.42 -3.59
N SER A 49 -16.97 9.70 -4.80
CA SER A 49 -16.97 11.04 -5.35
C SER A 49 -17.98 11.94 -4.64
N LEU A 50 -17.83 13.26 -4.82
CA LEU A 50 -18.77 14.25 -4.27
C LEU A 50 -20.21 14.01 -4.74
N LYS A 51 -20.38 13.39 -5.91
CA LYS A 51 -21.70 13.02 -6.47
C LYS A 51 -22.23 11.70 -5.91
N GLY A 52 -21.51 11.07 -4.98
CA GLY A 52 -21.88 9.78 -4.41
C GLY A 52 -21.53 8.57 -5.27
N ASN A 53 -20.81 8.74 -6.37
CA ASN A 53 -20.39 7.64 -7.23
C ASN A 53 -19.15 6.97 -6.69
N LYS A 54 -19.19 5.64 -6.66
CA LYS A 54 -18.06 4.83 -6.22
C LYS A 54 -17.11 4.55 -7.40
N LYS A 55 -15.84 4.80 -7.21
CA LYS A 55 -14.80 4.48 -8.19
C LYS A 55 -13.72 3.63 -7.53
N TYR A 56 -13.38 2.52 -8.16
CA TYR A 56 -12.31 1.66 -7.67
C TYR A 56 -10.95 2.25 -8.04
N LEU A 57 -10.09 2.38 -7.03
CA LEU A 57 -8.69 2.76 -7.22
C LEU A 57 -7.81 1.54 -7.45
N LEU A 58 -8.25 0.39 -6.94
CA LEU A 58 -7.64 -0.91 -7.18
C LEU A 58 -8.72 -1.85 -7.73
N SER A 59 -8.29 -2.95 -8.34
CA SER A 59 -9.20 -3.92 -8.95
C SER A 59 -10.25 -4.44 -7.95
N LYS A 60 -11.51 -4.42 -8.34
CA LYS A 60 -12.57 -5.07 -7.58
C LYS A 60 -12.56 -6.59 -7.72
N TYR A 61 -11.78 -7.10 -8.67
CA TYR A 61 -11.66 -8.54 -8.94
C TYR A 61 -10.48 -9.16 -8.21
N ASP A 62 -9.27 -8.69 -8.51
CA ASP A 62 -8.03 -9.20 -7.92
C ASP A 62 -6.95 -8.11 -7.93
N PRO A 63 -6.81 -7.34 -6.85
CA PRO A 63 -5.82 -6.26 -6.80
C PRO A 63 -4.38 -6.76 -6.82
N ALA A 64 -4.09 -7.95 -6.31
CA ALA A 64 -2.74 -8.52 -6.36
C ALA A 64 -2.37 -8.91 -7.79
N GLN A 65 -3.29 -9.50 -8.55
CA GLN A 65 -3.06 -9.86 -9.94
C GLN A 65 -2.93 -8.62 -10.82
N GLU A 66 -3.72 -7.58 -10.56
CA GLU A 66 -3.58 -6.29 -11.23
C GLU A 66 -2.17 -5.72 -11.05
N ALA A 67 -1.68 -5.72 -9.81
CA ALA A 67 -0.33 -5.25 -9.48
C ALA A 67 0.74 -6.09 -10.17
N ASN A 68 0.59 -7.41 -10.18
CA ASN A 68 1.51 -8.33 -10.84
C ASN A 68 1.61 -8.03 -12.34
N ARG A 69 0.49 -7.87 -13.02
CA ARG A 69 0.46 -7.53 -14.45
C ARG A 69 1.11 -6.18 -14.72
N PHE A 70 0.83 -5.19 -13.89
CA PHE A 70 1.40 -3.86 -14.03
C PHE A 70 2.93 -3.91 -13.94
N ILE A 71 3.46 -4.53 -12.90
CA ILE A 71 4.92 -4.60 -12.69
C ILE A 71 5.59 -5.41 -13.79
N LYS A 72 4.97 -6.50 -14.25
CA LYS A 72 5.51 -7.30 -15.37
C LYS A 72 5.52 -6.55 -16.70
N SER A 73 4.68 -5.54 -16.85
CA SER A 73 4.66 -4.71 -18.06
C SER A 73 5.82 -3.72 -18.12
N LEU A 74 6.54 -3.53 -17.02
CA LEU A 74 7.65 -2.59 -16.92
C LEU A 74 8.98 -3.32 -17.12
N ASP A 75 9.92 -2.65 -17.77
CA ASP A 75 11.31 -3.13 -17.84
C ASP A 75 12.07 -2.61 -16.64
N THR A 76 12.32 -3.47 -15.66
CA THR A 76 13.04 -3.13 -14.43
C THR A 76 14.46 -3.68 -14.42
N SER A 77 14.93 -4.31 -15.52
CA SER A 77 16.18 -5.08 -15.53
C SER A 77 17.44 -4.26 -15.26
N ASP A 78 17.48 -3.01 -15.71
CA ASP A 78 18.64 -2.12 -15.54
C ASP A 78 18.53 -1.14 -14.40
N ALA A 79 17.44 -1.18 -13.65
CA ALA A 79 17.20 -0.23 -12.57
C ALA A 79 17.51 -0.85 -11.21
N THR A 80 18.16 -0.06 -10.35
CA THR A 80 18.46 -0.41 -8.96
C THR A 80 17.78 0.52 -7.97
N ASN A 81 17.30 1.67 -8.44
CA ASN A 81 16.57 2.63 -7.63
C ASN A 81 15.20 2.88 -8.26
N PHE A 82 14.19 2.81 -7.43
CA PHE A 82 12.79 2.96 -7.85
C PHE A 82 12.11 4.03 -7.01
N ILE A 83 11.30 4.84 -7.65
CA ILE A 83 10.42 5.80 -6.99
C ILE A 83 8.99 5.35 -7.30
N VAL A 84 8.23 5.04 -6.26
CA VAL A 84 6.83 4.64 -6.37
C VAL A 84 5.97 5.77 -5.83
N ILE A 85 5.13 6.32 -6.68
CA ILE A 85 4.19 7.39 -6.30
C ILE A 85 2.83 6.74 -6.03
N GLY A 86 2.40 6.81 -4.78
CA GLY A 86 1.17 6.20 -4.31
C GLY A 86 1.39 4.86 -3.62
N ILE A 87 0.91 4.75 -2.40
CA ILE A 87 1.02 3.50 -1.63
C ILE A 87 -0.11 2.52 -1.95
N GLY A 88 -1.31 3.03 -2.27
CA GLY A 88 -2.49 2.20 -2.39
C GLY A 88 -2.66 1.34 -1.15
N LEU A 89 -2.74 0.03 -1.33
CA LEU A 89 -2.71 -0.95 -0.25
C LEU A 89 -1.43 -1.80 -0.25
N GLY A 90 -0.43 -1.39 -1.04
CA GLY A 90 0.88 -2.00 -1.05
C GLY A 90 1.11 -3.12 -2.06
N TYR A 91 0.10 -3.56 -2.80
CA TYR A 91 0.23 -4.72 -3.69
C TYR A 91 1.30 -4.53 -4.77
N HIS A 92 1.33 -3.39 -5.43
CA HIS A 92 2.32 -3.09 -6.49
C HIS A 92 3.74 -2.98 -5.93
N ILE A 93 3.89 -2.50 -4.70
CA ILE A 93 5.20 -2.40 -4.06
C ILE A 93 5.74 -3.80 -3.74
N ILE A 94 4.88 -4.68 -3.24
CA ILE A 94 5.24 -6.08 -2.98
C ILE A 94 5.66 -6.78 -4.28
N GLU A 95 4.92 -6.58 -5.36
CA GLU A 95 5.29 -7.15 -6.67
C GLU A 95 6.63 -6.60 -7.17
N LEU A 96 6.88 -5.30 -6.99
CA LEU A 96 8.16 -4.70 -7.35
C LEU A 96 9.32 -5.33 -6.56
N ILE A 97 9.15 -5.52 -5.26
CA ILE A 97 10.14 -6.17 -4.39
C ILE A 97 10.47 -7.58 -4.91
N LYS A 98 9.45 -8.34 -5.33
CA LYS A 98 9.65 -9.71 -5.85
C LYS A 98 10.46 -9.75 -7.15
N THR A 99 10.40 -8.69 -7.95
CA THR A 99 11.05 -8.66 -9.27
C THR A 99 12.39 -7.97 -9.29
N THR A 100 12.76 -7.29 -8.21
CA THR A 100 14.00 -6.53 -8.12
C THR A 100 15.04 -7.24 -7.25
N SER A 101 16.30 -6.80 -7.37
CA SER A 101 17.38 -7.28 -6.52
C SER A 101 17.14 -6.91 -5.05
N GLU A 102 17.61 -7.73 -4.13
CA GLU A 102 17.61 -7.41 -2.71
C GLU A 102 18.42 -6.15 -2.37
N HIS A 103 19.32 -5.74 -3.27
CA HIS A 103 20.12 -4.52 -3.14
C HIS A 103 19.43 -3.30 -3.75
N SER A 104 18.25 -3.46 -4.32
CA SER A 104 17.49 -2.35 -4.87
C SER A 104 16.97 -1.43 -3.76
N ARG A 105 16.79 -0.16 -4.10
CA ARG A 105 16.20 0.83 -3.22
C ARG A 105 14.85 1.27 -3.77
N ILE A 106 13.85 1.26 -2.93
CA ILE A 106 12.50 1.66 -3.30
C ILE A 106 12.07 2.79 -2.38
N LEU A 107 11.84 3.97 -2.97
CA LEU A 107 11.27 5.11 -2.25
C LEU A 107 9.80 5.20 -2.58
N VAL A 108 8.95 5.09 -1.58
CA VAL A 108 7.51 5.24 -1.72
C VAL A 108 7.10 6.63 -1.27
N ILE A 109 6.41 7.35 -2.14
CA ILE A 109 5.90 8.69 -1.87
C ILE A 109 4.38 8.63 -1.89
N GLU A 110 3.75 8.95 -0.75
CA GLU A 110 2.31 9.09 -0.64
C GLU A 110 1.97 10.47 -0.10
N ASN A 111 1.26 11.25 -0.89
CA ASN A 111 0.89 12.62 -0.55
C ASN A 111 -0.32 12.69 0.37
N ASP A 112 -1.16 11.67 0.39
CA ASP A 112 -2.36 11.61 1.23
C ASP A 112 -2.10 10.79 2.49
N LYS A 113 -1.96 11.48 3.61
CA LYS A 113 -1.67 10.85 4.91
C LYS A 113 -2.77 9.89 5.35
N SER A 114 -4.03 10.23 5.05
CA SER A 114 -5.16 9.38 5.42
C SER A 114 -5.17 8.08 4.62
N LEU A 115 -4.72 8.12 3.37
CA LEU A 115 -4.56 6.93 2.54
C LEU A 115 -3.42 6.04 3.07
N SER A 116 -2.31 6.64 3.47
CA SER A 116 -1.21 5.89 4.13
C SER A 116 -1.71 5.21 5.40
N ARG A 117 -2.46 5.93 6.23
CA ARG A 117 -3.05 5.36 7.46
C ARG A 117 -3.93 4.16 7.13
N LEU A 118 -4.75 4.27 6.11
CA LEU A 118 -5.66 3.21 5.69
C LEU A 118 -4.90 1.97 5.22
N ALA A 119 -3.80 2.15 4.47
CA ALA A 119 -2.93 1.05 4.07
C ALA A 119 -2.37 0.31 5.29
N PHE A 120 -1.93 1.04 6.30
CA PHE A 120 -1.39 0.47 7.55
C PHE A 120 -2.44 -0.27 8.37
N GLU A 121 -3.70 0.11 8.25
CA GLU A 121 -4.82 -0.57 8.92
C GLU A 121 -5.26 -1.85 8.21
N THR A 122 -4.96 -1.98 6.92
CA THR A 122 -5.59 -2.96 6.04
C THR A 122 -4.73 -4.18 5.77
N ASN A 123 -3.46 -3.99 5.40
CA ASN A 123 -2.56 -5.07 5.00
C ASN A 123 -1.31 -5.11 5.87
N ASP A 124 -0.75 -6.31 6.02
CA ASP A 124 0.56 -6.49 6.64
C ASP A 124 1.63 -5.92 5.70
N LEU A 125 2.32 -4.86 6.14
CA LEU A 125 3.31 -4.15 5.35
C LEU A 125 4.75 -4.50 5.74
N LYS A 126 4.96 -5.55 6.52
CA LYS A 126 6.29 -5.95 6.98
C LYS A 126 7.28 -6.09 5.83
N GLN A 127 6.87 -6.74 4.76
CA GLN A 127 7.72 -6.99 3.60
C GLN A 127 8.17 -5.68 2.93
N ILE A 128 7.29 -4.68 2.90
CA ILE A 128 7.60 -3.35 2.36
C ILE A 128 8.53 -2.61 3.31
N LEU A 129 8.21 -2.59 4.60
CA LEU A 129 8.94 -1.81 5.59
C LEU A 129 10.36 -2.33 5.82
N THR A 130 10.59 -3.62 5.64
CA THR A 130 11.89 -4.26 5.89
C THR A 130 12.76 -4.47 4.65
N HIS A 131 12.29 -4.04 3.49
CA HIS A 131 13.05 -4.18 2.23
C HIS A 131 14.30 -3.32 2.21
#